data_3d44834439870a76b4394e72ef43d9c5
#
_entry.id   3d44834439870a76b4394e72ef43d9c5
#
_cell.length_a   1.000
_cell.length_b   1.000
_cell.length_c   1.000
_cell.angle_alpha   90.00
_cell.angle_beta   90.00
_cell.angle_gamma   90.00
#
_symmetry.space_group_name_H-M   'P 1'
#
loop_
_entity.id
_entity.type
_entity.pdbx_description
1 polymer ?
#
loop_
_entity_poly.entity_id
_entity_poly.type
_entity_poly.pdbx_seq_one_letter_code
_entity_poly.pdbx_strand_id
1 'polypeptide(L)'
;MTPPLARIGWAAFALLFGGAVFAQPAPIVHGDVASIEGNVLRVTSPSGEKTTVRLADDFRISLRVPATLDDIKPQTYVGATSTPGPNGTLIASEVHIFPEARRGAGEGHHPMSTMPGSTMTNATVQRIAGRVPRTKTNGTVSEAGAANSGRTLTLRYKGGEQTVFVSDKTPIVRTEPGNRDLLKPGAHVIVYAKRETNGDLVAERVSVGANGSVPPV
;
A
#
# COMPACT_ATOMS: atom_id res chain seq x y z
N MET A 1 -25.65 -54.58 -58.40
CA MET A 1 -24.81 -53.38 -58.45
C MET A 1 -25.08 -52.56 -57.21
N THR A 2 -24.26 -52.71 -56.23
CA THR A 2 -24.34 -51.99 -54.94
C THR A 2 -23.22 -50.96 -54.89
N PRO A 3 -23.50 -49.68 -54.52
CA PRO A 3 -22.46 -48.70 -54.42
C PRO A 3 -21.69 -48.78 -53.05
N PRO A 4 -20.44 -48.32 -52.98
CA PRO A 4 -19.61 -48.42 -51.77
C PRO A 4 -19.91 -47.33 -50.77
N LEU A 5 -19.91 -47.70 -49.49
CA LEU A 5 -20.07 -46.86 -48.34
C LEU A 5 -18.79 -46.01 -48.12
N ALA A 6 -18.94 -44.68 -48.17
CA ALA A 6 -17.89 -43.72 -47.82
C ALA A 6 -17.70 -43.67 -46.30
N ARG A 7 -16.49 -43.95 -45.83
CA ARG A 7 -16.05 -43.80 -44.41
C ARG A 7 -15.74 -42.30 -44.18
N ILE A 8 -16.58 -41.66 -43.39
CA ILE A 8 -16.29 -40.29 -42.88
C ILE A 8 -15.38 -40.45 -41.65
N GLY A 9 -14.10 -40.07 -41.79
CA GLY A 9 -13.15 -39.99 -40.70
C GLY A 9 -13.44 -38.76 -39.84
N TRP A 10 -13.68 -38.96 -38.57
CA TRP A 10 -13.76 -37.88 -37.57
C TRP A 10 -12.37 -37.52 -37.13
N ALA A 11 -11.89 -36.33 -37.55
CA ALA A 11 -10.67 -35.71 -37.01
C ALA A 11 -11.04 -35.07 -35.68
N ALA A 12 -10.53 -35.66 -34.60
CA ALA A 12 -10.60 -35.10 -33.25
C ALA A 12 -9.66 -33.87 -33.15
N PHE A 13 -10.22 -32.67 -33.14
CA PHE A 13 -9.51 -31.43 -32.92
C PHE A 13 -9.30 -31.26 -31.41
N ALA A 14 -8.09 -31.60 -30.91
CA ALA A 14 -7.73 -31.37 -29.53
C ALA A 14 -7.47 -29.87 -29.32
N LEU A 15 -8.43 -29.18 -28.69
CA LEU A 15 -8.26 -27.81 -28.20
C LEU A 15 -7.32 -27.82 -26.97
N LEU A 16 -6.07 -27.42 -27.19
CA LEU A 16 -5.15 -27.10 -26.11
C LEU A 16 -5.63 -25.80 -25.43
N PHE A 17 -6.35 -25.92 -24.35
CA PHE A 17 -6.61 -24.79 -23.43
C PHE A 17 -5.29 -24.43 -22.73
N GLY A 18 -4.56 -23.49 -23.28
CA GLY A 18 -3.48 -22.82 -22.59
C GLY A 18 -4.06 -22.00 -21.44
N GLY A 19 -4.03 -22.55 -20.22
CA GLY A 19 -4.43 -21.83 -19.03
C GLY A 19 -3.54 -20.61 -18.84
N ALA A 20 -4.09 -19.41 -18.98
CA ALA A 20 -3.41 -18.18 -18.58
C ALA A 20 -3.17 -18.25 -17.06
N VAL A 21 -1.92 -18.39 -16.65
CA VAL A 21 -1.53 -18.27 -15.26
C VAL A 21 -1.67 -16.77 -14.89
N PHE A 22 -2.79 -16.41 -14.30
CA PHE A 22 -2.95 -15.09 -13.71
C PHE A 22 -1.98 -15.02 -12.53
N ALA A 23 -1.00 -14.13 -12.61
CA ALA A 23 -0.12 -13.82 -11.49
C ALA A 23 -0.99 -13.27 -10.35
N GLN A 24 -1.10 -14.05 -9.27
CA GLN A 24 -1.81 -13.60 -8.07
C GLN A 24 -1.04 -12.40 -7.48
N PRO A 25 -1.75 -11.36 -6.99
CA PRO A 25 -1.10 -10.25 -6.31
C PRO A 25 -0.23 -10.77 -5.16
N ALA A 26 0.92 -10.15 -4.97
CA ALA A 26 1.85 -10.50 -3.90
C ALA A 26 1.13 -10.42 -2.54
N PRO A 27 1.10 -11.49 -1.74
CA PRO A 27 0.39 -11.49 -0.48
C PRO A 27 1.05 -10.52 0.51
N ILE A 28 0.19 -9.74 1.18
CA ILE A 28 0.60 -8.85 2.27
C ILE A 28 0.09 -9.48 3.56
N VAL A 29 1.01 -9.77 4.50
CA VAL A 29 0.69 -10.36 5.80
C VAL A 29 0.79 -9.27 6.87
N HIS A 30 -0.30 -9.05 7.60
CA HIS A 30 -0.39 -8.10 8.71
C HIS A 30 -0.51 -8.85 10.02
N GLY A 31 0.14 -8.39 11.05
CA GLY A 31 -0.02 -8.96 12.38
C GLY A 31 1.17 -8.70 13.30
N ASP A 32 1.23 -9.51 14.35
CA ASP A 32 2.27 -9.43 15.36
C ASP A 32 3.27 -10.54 15.15
N VAL A 33 4.53 -10.23 15.35
CA VAL A 33 5.59 -11.24 15.38
C VAL A 33 5.33 -12.20 16.54
N ALA A 34 5.07 -13.45 16.23
CA ALA A 34 4.96 -14.52 17.23
C ALA A 34 6.34 -15.06 17.58
N SER A 35 7.17 -15.33 16.59
CA SER A 35 8.57 -15.75 16.75
C SER A 35 9.38 -15.47 15.49
N ILE A 36 10.71 -15.42 15.67
CA ILE A 36 11.68 -15.42 14.57
C ILE A 36 12.78 -16.43 14.91
N GLU A 37 13.02 -17.37 14.01
CA GLU A 37 14.02 -18.41 14.14
C GLU A 37 14.84 -18.50 12.85
N GLY A 38 16.11 -18.13 12.89
CA GLY A 38 16.88 -17.99 11.66
C GLY A 38 16.15 -17.07 10.66
N ASN A 39 15.88 -17.51 9.45
CA ASN A 39 15.15 -16.76 8.42
C ASN A 39 13.63 -17.07 8.38
N VAL A 40 13.09 -17.72 9.42
CA VAL A 40 11.66 -18.04 9.51
C VAL A 40 10.97 -17.09 10.47
N LEU A 41 10.07 -16.28 9.95
CA LEU A 41 9.23 -15.35 10.68
C LEU A 41 7.82 -15.94 10.81
N ARG A 42 7.31 -16.04 12.04
CA ARG A 42 5.92 -16.39 12.31
C ARG A 42 5.14 -15.17 12.74
N VAL A 43 4.04 -14.92 12.06
CA VAL A 43 3.17 -13.75 12.29
C VAL A 43 1.78 -14.25 12.67
N THR A 44 1.20 -13.63 13.70
CA THR A 44 -0.20 -13.86 14.08
C THR A 44 -1.02 -12.64 13.67
N SER A 45 -2.02 -12.84 12.81
CA SER A 45 -2.93 -11.78 12.39
C SER A 45 -3.85 -11.32 13.53
N PRO A 46 -4.52 -10.16 13.42
CA PRO A 46 -5.53 -9.73 14.40
C PRO A 46 -6.70 -10.72 14.55
N SER A 47 -6.97 -11.55 13.54
CA SER A 47 -7.97 -12.62 13.59
C SER A 47 -7.48 -13.90 14.26
N GLY A 48 -6.19 -13.93 14.67
CA GLY A 48 -5.56 -15.13 15.29
C GLY A 48 -4.98 -16.13 14.29
N GLU A 49 -5.05 -15.86 12.99
CA GLU A 49 -4.43 -16.70 11.97
C GLU A 49 -2.91 -16.63 12.06
N LYS A 50 -2.26 -17.80 12.02
CA LYS A 50 -0.80 -17.92 12.06
C LYS A 50 -0.25 -18.14 10.67
N THR A 51 0.59 -17.24 10.23
CA THR A 51 1.27 -17.31 8.94
C THR A 51 2.77 -17.46 9.14
N THR A 52 3.37 -18.39 8.43
CA THR A 52 4.83 -18.59 8.40
C THR A 52 5.38 -18.00 7.11
N VAL A 53 6.40 -17.18 7.23
CA VAL A 53 7.05 -16.50 6.10
C VAL A 53 8.56 -16.69 6.21
N ARG A 54 9.20 -17.11 5.14
CA ARG A 54 10.67 -17.15 5.04
C ARG A 54 11.16 -15.76 4.62
N LEU A 55 12.13 -15.23 5.31
CA LEU A 55 12.82 -13.99 4.93
C LEU A 55 13.82 -14.30 3.81
N ALA A 56 13.80 -13.53 2.73
CA ALA A 56 14.83 -13.60 1.69
C ALA A 56 16.19 -13.19 2.27
N ASP A 57 17.28 -13.61 1.63
CA ASP A 57 18.64 -13.28 2.13
C ASP A 57 18.93 -11.77 2.08
N ASP A 58 18.35 -11.07 1.10
CA ASP A 58 18.48 -9.62 0.88
C ASP A 58 17.24 -8.82 1.34
N PHE A 59 16.42 -9.43 2.22
CA PHE A 59 15.22 -8.75 2.69
C PHE A 59 15.53 -7.41 3.37
N ARG A 60 14.58 -6.49 3.28
CA ARG A 60 14.73 -5.14 3.82
C ARG A 60 13.75 -4.89 4.94
N ILE A 61 14.21 -4.23 5.99
CA ILE A 61 13.36 -3.80 7.09
C ILE A 61 13.24 -2.28 7.06
N SER A 62 12.01 -1.80 7.25
CA SER A 62 11.72 -0.39 7.48
C SER A 62 10.98 -0.22 8.80
N LEU A 63 11.34 0.82 9.55
CA LEU A 63 10.64 1.26 10.74
C LEU A 63 9.62 2.32 10.35
N ARG A 64 8.37 2.16 10.83
CA ARG A 64 7.30 3.15 10.67
C ARG A 64 7.17 3.93 11.96
N VAL A 65 7.61 5.18 11.94
CA VAL A 65 7.57 6.08 13.09
C VAL A 65 6.38 7.02 12.94
N PRO A 66 5.46 7.11 13.91
CA PRO A 66 4.40 8.10 13.88
C PRO A 66 4.95 9.51 13.67
N ALA A 67 4.28 10.27 12.83
CA ALA A 67 4.65 11.64 12.49
C ALA A 67 3.39 12.53 12.46
N THR A 68 3.57 13.82 12.28
CA THR A 68 2.52 14.83 12.27
C THR A 68 2.52 15.65 10.99
N LEU A 69 1.47 16.44 10.76
CA LEU A 69 1.43 17.40 9.67
C LEU A 69 2.57 18.43 9.73
N ASP A 70 3.09 18.70 10.93
CA ASP A 70 4.20 19.64 11.11
C ASP A 70 5.55 19.07 10.66
N ASP A 71 5.66 17.76 10.53
CA ASP A 71 6.84 17.10 9.96
C ASP A 71 6.90 17.20 8.43
N ILE A 72 5.77 17.50 7.78
CA ILE A 72 5.70 17.69 6.34
C ILE A 72 6.08 19.14 6.02
N LYS A 73 7.16 19.33 5.29
CA LYS A 73 7.66 20.65 4.84
C LYS A 73 7.64 20.73 3.31
N PRO A 74 7.69 21.92 2.72
CA PRO A 74 8.03 22.05 1.30
C PRO A 74 9.32 21.28 0.99
N GLN A 75 9.36 20.62 -0.16
CA GLN A 75 10.42 19.74 -0.63
C GLN A 75 10.48 18.36 0.06
N THR A 76 9.64 18.05 1.06
CA THR A 76 9.54 16.68 1.58
C THR A 76 9.04 15.74 0.49
N TYR A 77 9.63 14.55 0.36
CA TYR A 77 9.12 13.49 -0.51
C TYR A 77 8.13 12.62 0.27
N VAL A 78 6.90 12.54 -0.22
CA VAL A 78 5.80 11.85 0.46
C VAL A 78 5.09 10.88 -0.46
N GLY A 79 4.47 9.86 0.13
CA GLY A 79 3.44 9.03 -0.50
C GLY A 79 2.11 9.30 0.18
N ALA A 80 1.08 9.65 -0.57
CA ALA A 80 -0.27 9.85 -0.05
C ALA A 80 -1.22 8.81 -0.64
N THR A 81 -1.79 7.98 0.21
CA THR A 81 -2.95 7.14 -0.15
C THR A 81 -4.18 8.01 -0.02
N SER A 82 -4.97 8.09 -1.09
CA SER A 82 -6.08 9.06 -1.16
C SER A 82 -7.27 8.49 -1.91
N THR A 83 -8.44 9.04 -1.62
CA THR A 83 -9.68 8.84 -2.37
C THR A 83 -10.12 10.14 -3.03
N PRO A 84 -10.90 10.09 -4.12
CA PRO A 84 -11.47 11.28 -4.72
C PRO A 84 -12.33 12.07 -3.74
N GLY A 85 -12.13 13.37 -3.69
CA GLY A 85 -12.90 14.33 -2.91
C GLY A 85 -13.56 15.38 -3.82
N PRO A 86 -14.18 16.41 -3.23
CA PRO A 86 -14.83 17.48 -3.98
C PRO A 86 -13.84 18.30 -4.82
N ASN A 87 -14.32 18.82 -5.96
CA ASN A 87 -13.61 19.77 -6.82
C ASN A 87 -12.21 19.29 -7.27
N GLY A 88 -12.06 17.99 -7.54
CA GLY A 88 -10.78 17.41 -7.97
C GLY A 88 -9.71 17.32 -6.87
N THR A 89 -10.05 17.67 -5.64
CA THR A 89 -9.15 17.46 -4.49
C THR A 89 -9.19 15.99 -4.08
N LEU A 90 -8.05 15.43 -3.75
CA LEU A 90 -7.96 14.11 -3.14
C LEU A 90 -8.01 14.22 -1.61
N ILE A 91 -8.62 13.27 -0.94
CA ILE A 91 -8.65 13.17 0.53
C ILE A 91 -7.72 12.07 0.96
N ALA A 92 -6.68 12.42 1.71
CA ALA A 92 -5.72 11.44 2.20
C ALA A 92 -6.32 10.55 3.30
N SER A 93 -6.21 9.25 3.13
CA SER A 93 -6.45 8.27 4.18
C SER A 93 -5.19 8.00 5.00
N GLU A 94 -4.01 8.22 4.40
CA GLU A 94 -2.70 8.01 5.01
C GLU A 94 -1.63 8.82 4.27
N VAL A 95 -0.59 9.26 5.00
CA VAL A 95 0.58 9.90 4.40
C VAL A 95 1.87 9.27 4.93
N HIS A 96 2.76 8.90 4.02
CA HIS A 96 4.11 8.41 4.30
C HIS A 96 5.14 9.48 4.01
N ILE A 97 5.98 9.82 4.96
CA ILE A 97 7.17 10.65 4.76
C ILE A 97 8.33 9.70 4.45
N PHE A 98 8.90 9.80 3.26
CA PHE A 98 10.03 8.97 2.87
C PHE A 98 11.37 9.63 3.20
N PRO A 99 12.40 8.84 3.55
CA PRO A 99 13.75 9.36 3.68
C PRO A 99 14.26 9.88 2.32
N GLU A 100 15.17 10.84 2.34
CA GLU A 100 15.70 11.46 1.13
C GLU A 100 16.31 10.45 0.16
N ALA A 101 16.96 9.41 0.67
CA ALA A 101 17.51 8.31 -0.14
C ALA A 101 16.45 7.54 -0.96
N ARG A 102 15.16 7.74 -0.66
CA ARG A 102 14.03 7.14 -1.38
C ARG A 102 13.33 8.13 -2.33
N ARG A 103 13.84 9.35 -2.47
CA ARG A 103 13.27 10.33 -3.40
C ARG A 103 13.22 9.76 -4.82
N GLY A 104 12.07 9.96 -5.49
CA GLY A 104 11.80 9.43 -6.83
C GLY A 104 11.39 7.96 -6.89
N ALA A 105 11.47 7.22 -5.78
CA ALA A 105 11.02 5.82 -5.77
C ALA A 105 9.50 5.73 -5.93
N GLY A 106 9.04 5.07 -7.03
CA GLY A 106 7.63 4.92 -7.35
C GLY A 106 6.92 6.25 -7.60
N GLU A 107 7.65 7.29 -8.03
CA GLU A 107 7.11 8.62 -8.30
C GLU A 107 5.96 8.57 -9.30
N GLY A 108 4.87 9.27 -8.99
CA GLY A 108 3.69 9.34 -9.83
C GLY A 108 2.38 9.25 -9.06
N HIS A 109 1.29 9.17 -9.83
CA HIS A 109 -0.07 8.98 -9.32
C HIS A 109 -0.65 7.70 -9.92
N HIS A 110 -0.91 6.70 -9.07
CA HIS A 110 -1.26 5.35 -9.49
C HIS A 110 -2.50 4.83 -8.74
N PRO A 111 -3.41 4.11 -9.40
CA PRO A 111 -4.47 3.40 -8.70
C PRO A 111 -3.89 2.31 -7.79
N MET A 112 -4.53 2.08 -6.64
CA MET A 112 -4.14 1.02 -5.71
C MET A 112 -4.96 -0.24 -5.94
N SER A 113 -4.29 -1.35 -6.29
CA SER A 113 -4.95 -2.64 -6.46
C SER A 113 -5.45 -3.25 -5.14
N THR A 114 -4.80 -2.92 -4.03
CA THR A 114 -5.15 -3.40 -2.68
C THR A 114 -6.33 -2.67 -2.05
N MET A 115 -6.65 -1.45 -2.55
CA MET A 115 -7.73 -0.60 -2.05
C MET A 115 -8.49 0.01 -3.24
N PRO A 116 -9.47 -0.71 -3.82
CA PRO A 116 -10.25 -0.24 -4.96
C PRO A 116 -10.87 1.14 -4.71
N GLY A 117 -10.76 2.05 -5.68
CA GLY A 117 -11.21 3.44 -5.57
C GLY A 117 -10.20 4.38 -4.91
N SER A 118 -9.08 3.86 -4.43
CA SER A 118 -7.97 4.66 -3.87
C SER A 118 -6.81 4.79 -4.85
N THR A 119 -6.03 5.84 -4.65
CA THR A 119 -4.81 6.10 -5.42
C THR A 119 -3.64 6.33 -4.47
N MET A 120 -2.44 5.98 -4.93
CA MET A 120 -1.17 6.35 -4.30
C MET A 120 -0.51 7.45 -5.10
N THR A 121 -0.20 8.57 -4.46
CA THR A 121 0.59 9.64 -5.07
C THR A 121 1.92 9.75 -4.37
N ASN A 122 3.00 9.33 -5.04
CA ASN A 122 4.37 9.51 -4.57
C ASN A 122 4.99 10.73 -5.24
N ALA A 123 5.30 11.76 -4.45
CA ALA A 123 5.61 13.06 -4.99
C ALA A 123 6.40 13.96 -4.01
N THR A 124 6.96 15.02 -4.55
CA THR A 124 7.54 16.11 -3.75
C THR A 124 6.45 17.10 -3.34
N VAL A 125 6.40 17.47 -2.08
CA VAL A 125 5.54 18.55 -1.58
C VAL A 125 6.04 19.87 -2.12
N GLN A 126 5.29 20.47 -3.03
CA GLN A 126 5.62 21.77 -3.60
C GLN A 126 5.13 22.90 -2.69
N ARG A 127 3.90 22.79 -2.20
CA ARG A 127 3.24 23.80 -1.39
C ARG A 127 2.36 23.17 -0.32
N ILE A 128 2.25 23.87 0.81
CA ILE A 128 1.34 23.54 1.90
C ILE A 128 0.46 24.76 2.11
N ALA A 129 -0.84 24.60 1.96
CA ALA A 129 -1.82 25.62 2.27
C ALA A 129 -2.58 25.23 3.55
N GLY A 130 -2.78 26.19 4.43
CA GLY A 130 -3.71 26.04 5.54
C GLY A 130 -5.15 25.96 4.99
N ARG A 131 -6.00 25.21 5.69
CA ARG A 131 -7.46 25.08 5.54
C ARG A 131 -8.02 25.31 4.14
N VAL A 132 -8.66 24.29 3.54
CA VAL A 132 -9.49 24.48 2.33
C VAL A 132 -10.55 25.54 2.66
N PRO A 133 -10.67 26.64 1.84
CA PRO A 133 -11.77 27.58 2.03
C PRO A 133 -13.10 26.83 1.93
N ARG A 134 -13.95 26.96 2.94
CA ARG A 134 -15.32 26.48 2.88
C ARG A 134 -16.02 27.13 1.70
N THR A 135 -16.45 26.38 0.71
CA THR A 135 -17.48 26.85 -0.21
C THR A 135 -18.75 26.98 0.63
N LYS A 136 -19.27 28.21 0.78
CA LYS A 136 -20.58 28.44 1.37
C LYS A 136 -21.62 27.83 0.44
N THR A 137 -22.09 26.64 0.73
CA THR A 137 -23.32 26.11 0.17
C THR A 137 -24.42 26.45 1.19
N ASN A 138 -25.44 27.18 0.78
CA ASN A 138 -26.65 27.42 1.58
C ASN A 138 -27.42 26.09 1.67
N GLY A 139 -27.12 25.29 2.68
CA GLY A 139 -27.76 24.03 2.99
C GLY A 139 -27.73 23.79 4.49
N THR A 140 -28.73 23.17 5.03
CA THR A 140 -28.90 22.86 6.46
C THR A 140 -27.68 22.10 6.98
N VAL A 141 -26.99 22.64 7.97
CA VAL A 141 -25.78 22.08 8.57
C VAL A 141 -26.18 20.96 9.52
N SER A 142 -26.05 19.72 9.09
CA SER A 142 -25.96 18.58 10.01
C SER A 142 -24.48 18.22 10.18
N GLU A 143 -23.96 18.43 11.39
CA GLU A 143 -22.72 17.90 11.97
C GLU A 143 -21.42 17.92 11.14
N ALA A 144 -21.05 19.01 10.49
CA ALA A 144 -19.76 19.16 9.82
C ALA A 144 -18.72 19.98 10.63
N GLY A 145 -18.87 20.05 11.96
CA GLY A 145 -18.12 21.01 12.79
C GLY A 145 -16.67 20.63 13.10
N ALA A 146 -16.30 19.35 13.11
CA ALA A 146 -14.99 18.89 13.56
C ALA A 146 -14.13 18.19 12.46
N ALA A 147 -14.71 17.91 11.29
CA ALA A 147 -14.05 17.09 10.26
C ALA A 147 -13.14 17.86 9.30
N ASN A 148 -12.94 19.18 9.46
CA ASN A 148 -12.30 20.03 8.45
C ASN A 148 -11.04 20.75 8.94
N SER A 149 -10.42 20.35 10.04
CA SER A 149 -9.09 20.80 10.39
C SER A 149 -8.06 19.96 9.64
N GLY A 150 -7.06 20.61 9.06
CA GLY A 150 -6.04 19.94 8.25
C GLY A 150 -5.35 20.90 7.29
N ARG A 151 -4.51 20.35 6.43
CA ARG A 151 -3.77 21.10 5.43
C ARG A 151 -3.98 20.52 4.04
N THR A 152 -3.89 21.38 3.04
CA THR A 152 -3.87 20.98 1.64
C THR A 152 -2.43 20.96 1.16
N LEU A 153 -2.00 19.83 0.65
CA LEU A 153 -0.69 19.64 0.04
C LEU A 153 -0.82 19.71 -1.48
N THR A 154 0.04 20.47 -2.14
CA THR A 154 0.27 20.35 -3.58
C THR A 154 1.45 19.42 -3.78
N LEU A 155 1.19 18.26 -4.36
CA LEU A 155 2.14 17.17 -4.58
C LEU A 155 2.56 17.17 -6.05
N ARG A 156 3.84 17.43 -6.33
CA ARG A 156 4.38 17.48 -7.70
C ARG A 156 5.23 16.26 -7.99
N TYR A 157 4.98 15.62 -9.13
CA TYR A 157 5.70 14.48 -9.65
C TYR A 157 5.97 14.64 -11.15
N LYS A 158 6.82 13.78 -11.71
CA LYS A 158 7.09 13.79 -13.14
C LYS A 158 5.81 13.50 -13.93
N GLY A 159 5.34 14.50 -14.67
CA GLY A 159 4.13 14.38 -15.50
C GLY A 159 2.87 15.01 -14.90
N GLY A 160 2.92 15.58 -13.68
CA GLY A 160 1.74 16.25 -13.13
C GLY A 160 1.85 16.72 -11.68
N GLU A 161 0.71 17.16 -11.18
CA GLU A 161 0.56 17.48 -9.77
C GLU A 161 -0.82 17.04 -9.26
N GLN A 162 -0.94 16.81 -7.97
CA GLN A 162 -2.18 16.52 -7.28
C GLN A 162 -2.35 17.41 -6.08
N THR A 163 -3.59 17.81 -5.85
CA THR A 163 -3.99 18.53 -4.64
C THR A 163 -4.60 17.52 -3.67
N VAL A 164 -3.98 17.36 -2.50
CA VAL A 164 -4.35 16.38 -1.49
C VAL A 164 -4.67 17.09 -0.18
N PHE A 165 -5.88 16.90 0.32
CA PHE A 165 -6.26 17.33 1.66
C PHE A 165 -5.85 16.28 2.69
N VAL A 166 -5.11 16.69 3.70
CA VAL A 166 -4.67 15.86 4.83
C VAL A 166 -5.31 16.42 6.10
N SER A 167 -6.19 15.66 6.68
CA SER A 167 -6.87 16.02 7.93
C SER A 167 -5.92 15.87 9.12
N ASP A 168 -6.20 16.57 10.23
CA ASP A 168 -5.45 16.41 11.49
C ASP A 168 -5.57 14.99 12.08
N LYS A 169 -6.57 14.22 11.62
CA LYS A 169 -6.77 12.82 12.02
C LYS A 169 -6.16 11.82 11.06
N THR A 170 -5.65 12.27 9.91
CA THR A 170 -5.02 11.39 8.93
C THR A 170 -3.73 10.81 9.52
N PRO A 171 -3.57 9.48 9.56
CA PRO A 171 -2.32 8.86 9.98
C PRO A 171 -1.16 9.32 9.11
N ILE A 172 -0.10 9.77 9.77
CA ILE A 172 1.14 10.18 9.11
C ILE A 172 2.27 9.38 9.72
N VAL A 173 3.08 8.76 8.88
CA VAL A 173 4.24 7.98 9.33
C VAL A 173 5.49 8.39 8.57
N ARG A 174 6.61 8.38 9.28
CA ARG A 174 7.93 8.49 8.66
C ARG A 174 8.51 7.09 8.49
N THR A 175 9.04 6.82 7.32
CA THR A 175 9.74 5.58 7.03
C THR A 175 11.22 5.76 7.29
N GLU A 176 11.79 4.96 8.18
CA GLU A 176 13.21 4.95 8.52
C GLU A 176 13.80 3.57 8.18
N PRO A 177 15.11 3.48 7.90
CA PRO A 177 15.79 2.20 7.81
C PRO A 177 15.64 1.42 9.14
N GLY A 178 15.31 0.14 9.05
CA GLY A 178 15.24 -0.76 10.19
C GLY A 178 16.32 -1.81 10.14
N ASN A 179 16.49 -2.53 11.25
CA ASN A 179 17.37 -3.68 11.39
C ASN A 179 16.59 -4.90 11.90
N ARG A 180 17.27 -6.05 11.94
CA ARG A 180 16.66 -7.32 12.32
C ARG A 180 16.18 -7.37 13.78
N ASP A 181 16.79 -6.60 14.68
CA ASP A 181 16.46 -6.56 16.11
C ASP A 181 15.03 -6.00 16.36
N LEU A 182 14.45 -5.36 15.36
CA LEU A 182 13.05 -4.90 15.40
C LEU A 182 12.06 -6.06 15.28
N LEU A 183 12.46 -7.21 14.71
CA LEU A 183 11.60 -8.40 14.53
C LEU A 183 11.57 -9.25 15.81
N LYS A 184 11.12 -8.67 16.91
CA LYS A 184 10.96 -9.36 18.21
C LYS A 184 9.50 -9.72 18.47
N PRO A 185 9.20 -10.76 19.27
CA PRO A 185 7.83 -11.10 19.63
C PRO A 185 7.04 -9.89 20.13
N GLY A 186 5.80 -9.76 19.63
CA GLY A 186 4.91 -8.64 19.90
C GLY A 186 5.13 -7.38 19.04
N ALA A 187 6.12 -7.37 18.15
CA ALA A 187 6.27 -6.27 17.20
C ALA A 187 5.18 -6.33 16.13
N HIS A 188 4.49 -5.22 15.90
CA HIS A 188 3.51 -5.10 14.83
C HIS A 188 4.22 -4.98 13.48
N VAL A 189 3.85 -5.82 12.52
CA VAL A 189 4.52 -5.90 11.22
C VAL A 189 3.54 -5.94 10.04
N ILE A 190 4.02 -5.40 8.91
CA ILE A 190 3.48 -5.65 7.58
C ILE A 190 4.57 -6.34 6.78
N VAL A 191 4.29 -7.55 6.33
CA VAL A 191 5.21 -8.37 5.56
C VAL A 191 4.76 -8.41 4.10
N TYR A 192 5.61 -7.93 3.21
CA TYR A 192 5.40 -8.00 1.77
C TYR A 192 6.12 -9.23 1.24
N ALA A 193 5.34 -10.24 0.91
CA ALA A 193 5.86 -11.54 0.51
C ALA A 193 5.48 -11.87 -0.93
N LYS A 194 6.27 -12.74 -1.55
CA LYS A 194 5.92 -13.45 -2.77
C LYS A 194 5.56 -14.89 -2.43
N ARG A 195 4.64 -15.47 -3.18
CA ARG A 195 4.35 -16.91 -3.11
C ARG A 195 5.24 -17.63 -4.11
N GLU A 196 6.02 -18.58 -3.64
CA GLU A 196 6.82 -19.46 -4.48
C GLU A 196 5.96 -20.57 -5.10
N THR A 197 6.49 -21.27 -6.09
CA THR A 197 5.80 -22.34 -6.81
C THR A 197 5.42 -23.54 -5.91
N ASN A 198 6.16 -23.74 -4.82
CA ASN A 198 5.88 -24.74 -3.78
C ASN A 198 4.81 -24.28 -2.77
N GLY A 199 4.28 -23.05 -2.92
CA GLY A 199 3.28 -22.47 -2.03
C GLY A 199 3.84 -21.65 -0.86
N ASP A 200 5.15 -21.68 -0.63
CA ASP A 200 5.80 -20.94 0.46
C ASP A 200 5.73 -19.44 0.24
N LEU A 201 5.66 -18.71 1.36
CA LEU A 201 5.74 -17.26 1.36
C LEU A 201 7.19 -16.82 1.63
N VAL A 202 7.74 -15.98 0.76
CA VAL A 202 9.07 -15.39 0.91
C VAL A 202 8.96 -13.88 0.98
N ALA A 203 9.38 -13.30 2.11
CA ALA A 203 9.37 -11.86 2.34
C ALA A 203 10.63 -11.20 1.79
N GLU A 204 10.43 -10.19 0.95
CA GLU A 204 11.49 -9.29 0.47
C GLU A 204 11.56 -8.01 1.30
N ARG A 205 10.46 -7.67 1.97
CA ARG A 205 10.36 -6.46 2.77
C ARG A 205 9.45 -6.66 3.98
N VAL A 206 9.88 -6.11 5.12
CA VAL A 206 9.09 -6.05 6.35
C VAL A 206 9.05 -4.61 6.84
N SER A 207 7.86 -4.11 7.14
CA SER A 207 7.67 -2.83 7.83
C SER A 207 7.30 -3.11 9.28
N VAL A 208 7.97 -2.47 10.22
CA VAL A 208 7.75 -2.63 11.66
C VAL A 208 7.23 -1.32 12.24
N GLY A 209 6.22 -1.37 13.08
CA GLY A 209 5.71 -0.20 13.80
C GLY A 209 6.62 0.19 14.96
N ALA A 210 6.95 1.48 15.06
CA ALA A 210 7.71 1.99 16.19
C ALA A 210 6.87 1.99 17.47
N ASN A 211 7.50 1.68 18.59
CA ASN A 211 6.90 1.77 19.94
C ASN A 211 5.55 1.05 20.08
N GLY A 212 5.39 -0.09 19.41
CA GLY A 212 4.14 -0.86 19.46
C GLY A 212 2.99 -0.26 18.63
N SER A 213 3.27 0.73 17.77
CA SER A 213 2.26 1.24 16.85
C SER A 213 1.99 0.21 15.74
N VAL A 214 0.72 0.09 15.33
CA VAL A 214 0.37 -0.70 14.15
C VAL A 214 0.80 0.09 12.92
N PRO A 215 1.71 -0.46 12.07
CA PRO A 215 2.08 0.23 10.85
C PRO A 215 0.83 0.37 9.97
N PRO A 216 0.55 1.56 9.43
CA PRO A 216 -0.50 1.69 8.43
C PRO A 216 -0.08 0.98 7.13
N VAL A 217 -1.05 0.60 6.32
CA VAL A 217 -0.92 -0.28 5.14
C VAL A 217 -0.33 0.43 3.93
#